data_5cda0aeb9986e6031f9b7038eef873cf
#
_entry.id   5cda0aeb9986e6031f9b7038eef873cf
#
_cell.length_a   1.000
_cell.length_b   1.000
_cell.length_c   1.000
_cell.angle_alpha   90.00
_cell.angle_beta   90.00
_cell.angle_gamma   90.00
#
_symmetry.space_group_name_H-M   'P 1'
#
loop_
_entity.id
_entity.type
_entity.pdbx_description
1 polymer ?
#
loop_
_entity_poly.entity_id
_entity_poly.type
_entity_poly.pdbx_seq_one_letter_code
_entity_poly.pdbx_strand_id
1 'polypeptide(L)'
;MEENLDPSEQASVVIESFYKGKTQSWEGKLERVDGVIDPITRMINLIAVFKNDFIETDKPNLPIGLFVEAKIDGITLKNIFEIPINSISKDNEVYIVDKDNQLELRKLTVLKKYSEFVIIKDGLKAGERIVTSKLSTASSGIKVNPVYK
;
A
#
# COMPACT_ATOMS: atom_id res chain seq x y z
N MET A 1 15.37 0.18 11.57
CA MET A 1 15.09 1.62 11.74
C MET A 1 13.59 1.74 11.51
N GLU A 2 12.81 1.70 12.59
CA GLU A 2 11.36 1.91 12.54
C GLU A 2 11.14 3.38 12.19
N GLU A 3 10.53 3.62 11.04
CA GLU A 3 10.09 4.95 10.64
C GLU A 3 8.93 5.31 11.57
N ASN A 4 9.23 6.11 12.60
CA ASN A 4 8.22 6.73 13.44
C ASN A 4 7.31 7.54 12.53
N LEU A 5 6.12 7.00 12.27
CA LEU A 5 5.01 7.76 11.71
C LEU A 5 4.74 8.93 12.65
N ASP A 6 4.76 10.13 12.11
CA ASP A 6 4.46 11.34 12.87
C ASP A 6 3.07 11.21 13.50
N PRO A 7 2.94 11.25 14.85
CA PRO A 7 1.64 11.10 15.50
C PRO A 7 0.64 12.20 15.15
N SER A 8 1.06 13.25 14.43
CA SER A 8 0.23 14.37 14.04
C SER A 8 -0.69 14.10 12.83
N GLU A 9 -0.41 13.09 12.02
CA GLU A 9 -1.29 12.65 10.93
C GLU A 9 -2.17 11.48 11.37
N GLN A 10 -3.15 11.75 12.23
CA GLN A 10 -4.20 10.80 12.55
C GLN A 10 -4.95 10.43 11.27
N ALA A 11 -4.92 9.15 10.88
CA ALA A 11 -5.61 8.66 9.70
C ALA A 11 -7.11 9.00 9.77
N SER A 12 -7.66 9.50 8.67
CA SER A 12 -9.10 9.73 8.55
C SER A 12 -9.83 8.39 8.53
N VAL A 13 -10.95 8.34 9.22
CA VAL A 13 -11.83 7.16 9.28
C VAL A 13 -13.23 7.59 8.89
N VAL A 14 -13.75 6.98 7.84
CA VAL A 14 -15.15 7.12 7.44
C VAL A 14 -15.88 5.82 7.74
N ILE A 15 -16.94 5.88 8.54
CA ILE A 15 -17.80 4.72 8.75
C ILE A 15 -19.13 4.91 8.02
N GLU A 16 -19.62 3.82 7.48
CA GLU A 16 -20.91 3.76 6.77
C GLU A 16 -21.79 2.66 7.37
N SER A 17 -23.09 2.92 7.43
CA SER A 17 -24.08 1.93 7.81
C SER A 17 -25.45 2.27 7.24
N PHE A 18 -26.27 1.24 7.01
CA PHE A 18 -27.68 1.43 6.68
C PHE A 18 -28.48 1.67 7.96
N TYR A 19 -28.93 2.91 8.16
CA TYR A 19 -29.65 3.31 9.37
C TYR A 19 -30.82 4.23 9.02
N LYS A 20 -31.99 3.98 9.61
CA LYS A 20 -33.24 4.72 9.38
C LYS A 20 -33.63 4.81 7.89
N GLY A 21 -33.49 3.70 7.13
CA GLY A 21 -33.94 3.60 5.74
C GLY A 21 -33.01 4.18 4.69
N LYS A 22 -31.81 4.65 5.07
CA LYS A 22 -30.78 5.16 4.15
C LYS A 22 -29.36 4.86 4.63
N THR A 23 -28.43 4.87 3.70
CA THR A 23 -27.00 4.80 4.07
C THR A 23 -26.59 6.11 4.70
N GLN A 24 -26.05 6.02 5.90
CA GLN A 24 -25.48 7.14 6.67
C GLN A 24 -23.97 6.97 6.73
N SER A 25 -23.25 8.09 6.74
CA SER A 25 -21.81 8.11 6.91
C SER A 25 -21.41 9.09 8.02
N TRP A 26 -20.38 8.72 8.79
CA TRP A 26 -19.80 9.57 9.83
C TRP A 26 -18.29 9.61 9.63
N GLU A 27 -17.71 10.78 9.82
CA GLU A 27 -16.28 11.02 9.68
C GLU A 27 -15.64 11.13 11.05
N GLY A 28 -14.49 10.51 11.21
CA GLY A 28 -13.73 10.51 12.45
C GLY A 28 -12.24 10.39 12.19
N LYS A 29 -11.48 10.21 13.25
CA LYS A 29 -10.03 10.04 13.21
C LYS A 29 -9.63 8.80 13.96
N LEU A 30 -8.64 8.08 13.45
CA LEU A 30 -8.03 6.97 14.15
C LEU A 30 -7.23 7.53 15.33
N GLU A 31 -7.59 7.12 16.55
CA GLU A 31 -6.90 7.56 17.75
C GLU A 31 -5.70 6.65 18.07
N ARG A 32 -5.94 5.34 18.02
CA ARG A 32 -4.89 4.35 18.28
C ARG A 32 -5.21 2.98 17.69
N VAL A 33 -4.16 2.21 17.55
CA VAL A 33 -4.21 0.79 17.21
C VAL A 33 -3.74 0.01 18.44
N ASP A 34 -4.56 -0.92 18.94
CA ASP A 34 -4.10 -1.83 19.97
C ASP A 34 -3.09 -2.81 19.33
N GLY A 35 -1.83 -2.75 19.77
CA GLY A 35 -0.73 -3.50 19.17
C GLY A 35 -0.80 -5.03 19.35
N VAL A 36 -1.90 -5.56 19.90
CA VAL A 36 -2.08 -6.98 20.17
C VAL A 36 -3.08 -7.56 19.16
N ILE A 37 -2.62 -8.56 18.41
CA ILE A 37 -3.50 -9.35 17.54
C ILE A 37 -4.12 -10.46 18.40
N ASP A 38 -5.45 -10.56 18.42
CA ASP A 38 -6.17 -11.66 19.07
C ASP A 38 -5.77 -12.99 18.39
N PRO A 39 -5.20 -13.96 19.12
CA PRO A 39 -4.69 -15.19 18.53
C PRO A 39 -5.78 -16.12 18.00
N ILE A 40 -7.03 -15.97 18.46
CA ILE A 40 -8.16 -16.80 18.06
C ILE A 40 -8.83 -16.22 16.82
N THR A 41 -9.20 -14.93 16.87
CA THR A 41 -9.90 -14.25 15.78
C THR A 41 -8.96 -13.71 14.71
N ARG A 42 -7.68 -13.55 15.04
CA ARG A 42 -6.65 -12.88 14.20
C ARG A 42 -7.00 -11.44 13.84
N MET A 43 -7.80 -10.81 14.67
CA MET A 43 -8.22 -9.42 14.52
C MET A 43 -7.34 -8.50 15.35
N ILE A 44 -7.24 -7.27 14.91
CA ILE A 44 -6.61 -6.17 15.64
C ILE A 44 -7.67 -5.14 15.99
N ASN A 45 -7.62 -4.60 17.21
CA ASN A 45 -8.55 -3.57 17.64
C ASN A 45 -8.05 -2.20 17.22
N LEU A 46 -8.93 -1.45 16.58
CA LEU A 46 -8.73 -0.06 16.22
C LEU A 46 -9.69 0.83 17.01
N ILE A 47 -9.19 1.92 17.53
CA ILE A 47 -10.01 2.91 18.24
C ILE A 47 -10.02 4.17 17.41
N ALA A 48 -11.20 4.60 17.01
CA ALA A 48 -11.42 5.83 16.27
C ALA A 48 -12.39 6.73 17.03
N VAL A 49 -12.17 8.02 16.98
CA VAL A 49 -13.00 9.04 17.62
C VAL A 49 -13.84 9.76 16.58
N PHE A 50 -15.14 9.79 16.82
CA PHE A 50 -16.12 10.52 16.03
C PHE A 50 -16.68 11.67 16.85
N LYS A 51 -16.63 12.88 16.30
CA LYS A 51 -17.30 14.01 16.93
C LYS A 51 -18.79 13.96 16.60
N ASN A 52 -19.63 13.87 17.60
CA ASN A 52 -21.05 14.09 17.47
C ASN A 52 -21.29 15.60 17.64
N ASP A 53 -21.33 16.34 16.55
CA ASP A 53 -21.73 17.76 16.60
C ASP A 53 -23.26 17.82 16.71
N PHE A 54 -23.73 17.96 17.95
CA PHE A 54 -25.16 17.96 18.32
C PHE A 54 -25.93 19.18 17.78
N ILE A 55 -25.26 20.13 17.14
CA ILE A 55 -25.83 21.47 16.94
C ILE A 55 -26.05 21.87 15.47
N GLU A 56 -25.40 21.29 14.49
CA GLU A 56 -25.39 21.87 13.12
C GLU A 56 -25.54 20.91 11.93
N THR A 57 -25.77 19.63 12.13
CA THR A 57 -25.87 18.73 10.98
C THR A 57 -27.17 17.94 10.96
N ASP A 58 -27.83 17.87 9.80
CA ASP A 58 -28.93 16.92 9.50
C ASP A 58 -28.51 15.44 9.60
N LYS A 59 -27.29 15.17 10.07
CA LYS A 59 -26.78 13.82 10.26
C LYS A 59 -27.27 13.27 11.61
N PRO A 60 -27.82 12.06 11.63
CA PRO A 60 -28.23 11.45 12.90
C PRO A 60 -26.99 11.12 13.75
N ASN A 61 -27.15 11.24 15.07
CA ASN A 61 -26.13 10.76 16.02
C ASN A 61 -25.77 9.31 15.73
N LEU A 62 -24.50 8.98 15.87
CA LEU A 62 -24.01 7.61 15.75
C LEU A 62 -24.52 6.75 16.92
N PRO A 63 -25.39 5.74 16.67
CA PRO A 63 -25.93 4.93 17.74
C PRO A 63 -24.90 3.93 18.28
N ILE A 64 -24.94 3.70 19.59
CA ILE A 64 -24.12 2.65 20.22
C ILE A 64 -24.65 1.27 19.79
N GLY A 65 -23.74 0.35 19.45
CA GLY A 65 -24.08 -1.00 19.02
C GLY A 65 -24.43 -1.16 17.54
N LEU A 66 -24.29 -0.10 16.75
CA LEU A 66 -24.48 -0.16 15.31
C LEU A 66 -23.30 -0.89 14.62
N PHE A 67 -23.60 -1.86 13.76
CA PHE A 67 -22.62 -2.44 12.86
C PHE A 67 -22.30 -1.44 11.73
N VAL A 68 -21.02 -1.22 11.49
CA VAL A 68 -20.54 -0.26 10.50
C VAL A 68 -19.47 -0.90 9.62
N GLU A 69 -19.37 -0.43 8.40
CA GLU A 69 -18.21 -0.64 7.54
C GLU A 69 -17.28 0.56 7.68
N ALA A 70 -16.02 0.34 7.99
CA ALA A 70 -15.05 1.40 8.17
C ALA A 70 -14.06 1.45 7.00
N LYS A 71 -13.90 2.65 6.42
CA LYS A 71 -12.85 2.99 5.46
C LYS A 71 -11.81 3.84 6.18
N ILE A 72 -10.58 3.39 6.19
CA ILE A 72 -9.47 4.05 6.90
C ILE A 72 -8.44 4.45 5.85
N ASP A 73 -8.08 5.71 5.82
CA ASP A 73 -7.04 6.18 4.92
C ASP A 73 -5.68 5.59 5.32
N GLY A 74 -5.01 5.02 4.33
CA GLY A 74 -3.65 4.51 4.49
C GLY A 74 -2.61 5.61 4.31
N ILE A 75 -1.35 5.24 4.55
CA ILE A 75 -0.22 6.14 4.28
C ILE A 75 -0.02 6.33 2.77
N THR A 76 0.24 7.57 2.37
CA THR A 76 0.63 7.87 0.99
C THR A 76 2.12 7.61 0.83
N LEU A 77 2.46 6.62 0.02
CA LEU A 77 3.85 6.31 -0.31
C LEU A 77 4.31 7.19 -1.48
N LYS A 78 5.44 7.88 -1.31
CA LYS A 78 6.06 8.70 -2.36
C LYS A 78 7.31 8.00 -2.89
N ASN A 79 7.65 8.27 -4.17
CA ASN A 79 8.87 7.77 -4.80
C ASN A 79 8.97 6.23 -4.80
N ILE A 80 7.85 5.55 -5.02
CA ILE A 80 7.81 4.11 -5.16
C ILE A 80 7.60 3.73 -6.64
N PHE A 81 8.03 2.51 -6.99
CA PHE A 81 7.77 1.92 -8.29
C PHE A 81 6.95 0.66 -8.13
N GLU A 82 5.99 0.48 -9.03
CA GLU A 82 5.27 -0.78 -9.18
C GLU A 82 5.82 -1.51 -10.40
N ILE A 83 6.29 -2.73 -10.20
CA ILE A 83 6.79 -3.57 -11.28
C ILE A 83 6.09 -4.93 -11.28
N PRO A 84 5.92 -5.58 -12.44
CA PRO A 84 5.33 -6.91 -12.51
C PRO A 84 6.13 -7.93 -11.69
N ILE A 85 5.45 -8.85 -11.00
CA ILE A 85 6.11 -9.89 -10.18
C ILE A 85 7.09 -10.75 -10.99
N ASN A 86 6.86 -10.91 -12.30
CA ASN A 86 7.72 -11.68 -13.20
C ASN A 86 9.07 -11.01 -13.48
N SER A 87 9.21 -9.71 -13.20
CA SER A 87 10.42 -8.94 -13.45
C SER A 87 11.48 -9.16 -12.38
N ILE A 88 11.10 -9.64 -11.19
CA ILE A 88 11.98 -9.71 -10.03
C ILE A 88 12.34 -11.18 -9.70
N SER A 89 13.59 -11.42 -9.33
CA SER A 89 14.07 -12.70 -8.85
C SER A 89 13.66 -12.97 -7.40
N LYS A 90 13.92 -14.21 -6.91
CA LYS A 90 13.73 -14.54 -5.49
C LYS A 90 14.61 -13.72 -4.55
N ASP A 91 15.77 -13.29 -5.04
CA ASP A 91 16.77 -12.52 -4.28
C ASP A 91 16.52 -10.99 -4.34
N ASN A 92 15.34 -10.59 -4.84
CA ASN A 92 14.95 -9.18 -5.05
C ASN A 92 15.85 -8.44 -6.05
N GLU A 93 16.25 -9.12 -7.11
CA GLU A 93 17.06 -8.56 -8.19
C GLU A 93 16.24 -8.44 -9.46
N VAL A 94 16.55 -7.44 -10.27
CA VAL A 94 15.94 -7.17 -11.57
C VAL A 94 17.02 -6.96 -12.62
N TYR A 95 16.76 -7.35 -13.86
CA TYR A 95 17.58 -6.96 -14.99
C TYR A 95 17.08 -5.62 -15.56
N ILE A 96 17.98 -4.66 -15.63
CA ILE A 96 17.78 -3.35 -16.27
C ILE A 96 18.50 -3.38 -17.61
N VAL A 97 17.89 -2.78 -18.62
CA VAL A 97 18.52 -2.57 -19.92
C VAL A 97 19.07 -1.16 -19.97
N ASP A 98 20.38 -1.04 -20.06
CA ASP A 98 21.06 0.24 -20.12
C ASP A 98 20.95 0.93 -21.50
N LYS A 99 21.63 2.06 -21.67
CA LYS A 99 21.62 2.84 -22.92
C LYS A 99 22.29 2.13 -24.09
N ASP A 100 23.22 1.23 -23.82
CA ASP A 100 23.95 0.44 -24.82
C ASP A 100 23.28 -0.91 -25.13
N ASN A 101 22.05 -1.09 -24.60
CA ASN A 101 21.27 -2.32 -24.64
C ASN A 101 21.99 -3.51 -23.99
N GLN A 102 22.71 -3.28 -22.90
CA GLN A 102 23.30 -4.32 -22.09
C GLN A 102 22.47 -4.55 -20.83
N LEU A 103 22.48 -5.80 -20.34
CA LEU A 103 21.83 -6.18 -19.10
C LEU A 103 22.67 -5.78 -17.90
N GLU A 104 22.05 -5.07 -16.98
CA GLU A 104 22.59 -4.78 -15.63
C GLU A 104 21.73 -5.50 -14.60
N LEU A 105 22.33 -6.36 -13.80
CA LEU A 105 21.64 -6.96 -12.64
C LEU A 105 21.70 -6.00 -11.47
N ARG A 106 20.54 -5.64 -10.94
CA ARG A 106 20.44 -4.69 -9.83
C ARG A 106 19.56 -5.22 -8.72
N LYS A 107 20.05 -5.11 -7.49
CA LYS A 107 19.31 -5.47 -6.28
C LYS A 107 18.38 -4.32 -5.90
N LEU A 108 17.14 -4.66 -5.53
CA LEU A 108 16.09 -3.72 -5.18
C LEU A 108 15.69 -3.83 -3.71
N THR A 109 15.25 -2.72 -3.13
CA THR A 109 14.60 -2.71 -1.83
C THR A 109 13.10 -2.87 -2.04
N VAL A 110 12.60 -4.06 -1.74
CA VAL A 110 11.17 -4.40 -1.85
C VAL A 110 10.43 -3.94 -0.62
N LEU A 111 9.34 -3.20 -0.81
CA LEU A 111 8.44 -2.80 0.27
C LEU A 111 7.36 -3.86 0.51
N LYS A 112 6.70 -4.31 -0.58
CA LYS A 112 5.63 -5.32 -0.50
C LYS A 112 5.52 -6.11 -1.80
N LYS A 113 5.23 -7.41 -1.69
CA LYS A 113 4.94 -8.28 -2.84
C LYS A 113 3.45 -8.65 -2.84
N TYR A 114 2.84 -8.52 -4.01
CA TYR A 114 1.48 -8.96 -4.30
C TYR A 114 1.52 -10.13 -5.30
N SER A 115 0.37 -10.69 -5.64
CA SER A 115 0.27 -11.80 -6.59
C SER A 115 0.71 -11.44 -8.01
N GLU A 116 0.51 -10.20 -8.44
CA GLU A 116 0.74 -9.74 -9.81
C GLU A 116 1.87 -8.72 -9.92
N PHE A 117 2.14 -7.97 -8.85
CA PHE A 117 3.12 -6.90 -8.85
C PHE A 117 3.89 -6.80 -7.54
N VAL A 118 4.96 -6.03 -7.57
CA VAL A 118 5.83 -5.75 -6.42
C VAL A 118 6.02 -4.26 -6.28
N ILE A 119 5.89 -3.76 -5.05
CA ILE A 119 6.18 -2.37 -4.70
C ILE A 119 7.65 -2.26 -4.30
N ILE A 120 8.38 -1.41 -5.01
CA ILE A 120 9.81 -1.15 -4.81
C ILE A 120 9.96 0.20 -4.12
N LYS A 121 10.70 0.19 -3.01
CA LYS A 121 11.03 1.41 -2.24
C LYS A 121 12.26 2.10 -2.81
N ASP A 122 13.27 1.33 -3.24
CA ASP A 122 14.55 1.87 -3.71
C ASP A 122 15.25 0.92 -4.69
N GLY A 123 16.20 1.46 -5.47
CA GLY A 123 17.00 0.74 -6.45
C GLY A 123 16.58 0.97 -7.91
N LEU A 124 15.47 1.67 -8.17
CA LEU A 124 15.02 2.05 -9.52
C LEU A 124 14.96 3.57 -9.68
N LYS A 125 15.09 4.01 -10.91
CA LYS A 125 14.89 5.41 -11.30
C LYS A 125 13.80 5.51 -12.37
N ALA A 126 13.09 6.63 -12.38
CA ALA A 126 12.07 6.88 -13.40
C ALA A 126 12.70 6.86 -14.80
N GLY A 127 12.04 6.16 -15.72
CA GLY A 127 12.50 6.02 -17.11
C GLY A 127 13.51 4.90 -17.37
N GLU A 128 13.92 4.15 -16.35
CA GLU A 128 14.72 2.93 -16.55
C GLU A 128 13.89 1.81 -17.18
N ARG A 129 14.53 1.03 -18.05
CA ARG A 129 13.90 -0.09 -18.75
C ARG A 129 14.19 -1.37 -18.00
N ILE A 130 13.15 -2.06 -17.55
CA ILE A 130 13.27 -3.34 -16.84
C ILE A 130 12.87 -4.50 -17.75
N VAL A 131 13.48 -5.65 -17.54
CA VAL A 131 13.14 -6.89 -18.24
C VAL A 131 11.95 -7.55 -17.54
N THR A 132 10.87 -7.76 -18.28
CA THR A 132 9.64 -8.41 -17.77
C THR A 132 9.50 -9.86 -18.25
N SER A 133 10.29 -10.30 -19.24
CA SER A 133 10.28 -11.66 -19.75
C SER A 133 11.29 -12.55 -19.01
N LYS A 134 10.97 -13.82 -18.86
CA LYS A 134 11.94 -14.80 -18.33
C LYS A 134 13.09 -14.97 -19.31
N LEU A 135 14.30 -14.73 -18.84
CA LEU A 135 15.52 -14.99 -19.58
C LEU A 135 16.09 -16.34 -19.12
N SER A 136 16.27 -17.28 -20.05
CA SER A 136 16.81 -18.62 -19.76
C SER A 136 18.30 -18.60 -19.40
N THR A 137 19.04 -17.64 -19.95
CA THR A 137 20.46 -17.42 -19.70
C THR A 137 20.71 -15.92 -19.68
N ALA A 138 20.64 -15.32 -18.48
CA ALA A 138 20.90 -13.90 -18.29
C ALA A 138 22.15 -13.73 -17.44
N SER A 139 23.06 -12.90 -17.90
CA SER A 139 24.21 -12.44 -17.11
C SER A 139 24.40 -10.94 -17.36
N SER A 140 24.90 -10.25 -16.37
CA SER A 140 25.25 -8.83 -16.51
C SER A 140 26.24 -8.62 -17.64
N GLY A 141 26.07 -7.57 -18.44
CA GLY A 141 26.92 -7.25 -19.60
C GLY A 141 26.49 -7.88 -20.92
N ILE A 142 25.52 -8.80 -20.93
CA ILE A 142 25.00 -9.36 -22.19
C ILE A 142 24.21 -8.30 -22.95
N LYS A 143 24.52 -8.18 -24.25
CA LYS A 143 23.78 -7.32 -25.17
C LYS A 143 22.45 -7.96 -25.56
N VAL A 144 21.39 -7.22 -25.48
CA VAL A 144 20.03 -7.69 -25.78
C VAL A 144 19.37 -6.81 -26.85
N ASN A 145 18.37 -7.37 -27.51
CA ASN A 145 17.53 -6.63 -28.43
C ASN A 145 16.16 -6.42 -27.78
N PRO A 146 15.90 -5.25 -27.15
CA PRO A 146 14.69 -5.04 -26.38
C PRO A 146 13.47 -4.92 -27.29
N VAL A 147 12.41 -5.66 -26.96
CA VAL A 147 11.08 -5.51 -27.55
C VAL A 147 10.20 -4.83 -26.52
N TYR A 148 9.68 -3.66 -26.88
CA TYR A 148 8.82 -2.87 -26.00
C TYR A 148 7.37 -3.37 -26.07
N LYS A 149 6.72 -3.42 -24.90
CA LYS A 149 5.28 -3.65 -24.79
C LYS A 149 4.58 -2.38 -24.35
#